data_c3880386c0a80ce14dfa307214d0b92a
#
_entry.id   c3880386c0a80ce14dfa307214d0b92a
#
_cell.length_a   1.000
_cell.length_b   1.000
_cell.length_c   1.000
_cell.angle_alpha   90.00
_cell.angle_beta   90.00
_cell.angle_gamma   90.00
#
_symmetry.space_group_name_H-M   'P 1'
#
loop_
_entity.id
_entity.type
_entity.pdbx_description
1 polymer ?
#
loop_
_entity_poly.entity_id
_entity_poly.type
_entity_poly.pdbx_seq_one_letter_code
_entity_poly.pdbx_strand_id
1 'polypeptide(L)'
;LYVNELNKDALETYLINRDKYFPHLREKYNSRDIKDIIKNKKFFNNLFKNFKNDFKRDFKKNNIDLLVGGPPCQGFSGIGIRRSYSVDKVQLPSNHLFQDMAYFIHKIKPKVFLFENVEGLLRSKWKSDGVKGEIFEDILNTFKRIPSYSIRYKLVYAKDYGVPQNRPRVFIIGVNTKLVK
;
A
#
# COMPACT_ATOMS: atom_id res chain seq x y z
N LEU A 1 -9.19 12.15 4.68
CA LEU A 1 -7.92 11.43 4.77
C LEU A 1 -8.02 10.32 5.83
N TYR A 2 -7.38 9.20 5.63
CA TYR A 2 -7.25 8.07 6.58
C TYR A 2 -5.81 7.55 6.53
N VAL A 3 -5.24 7.13 7.65
CA VAL A 3 -3.88 6.58 7.73
C VAL A 3 -3.87 5.24 8.47
N ASN A 4 -3.06 4.29 7.97
CA ASN A 4 -2.73 3.05 8.65
C ASN A 4 -1.21 2.93 8.75
N GLU A 5 -0.68 2.83 9.97
CA GLU A 5 0.75 2.70 10.22
C GLU A 5 0.97 1.87 11.50
N LEU A 6 1.69 0.77 11.36
CA LEU A 6 1.96 -0.16 12.46
C LEU A 6 2.90 0.42 13.52
N ASN A 7 3.95 1.13 13.08
CA ASN A 7 4.92 1.73 13.97
C ASN A 7 4.30 2.95 14.68
N LYS A 8 4.32 2.93 16.01
CA LYS A 8 3.71 3.99 16.83
C LYS A 8 4.35 5.35 16.59
N ASP A 9 5.67 5.40 16.53
CA ASP A 9 6.42 6.66 16.41
C ASP A 9 6.28 7.24 14.99
N ALA A 10 6.25 6.38 13.98
CA ALA A 10 5.98 6.79 12.59
C ALA A 10 4.56 7.33 12.44
N LEU A 11 3.56 6.66 13.05
CA LEU A 11 2.19 7.16 13.06
C LEU A 11 2.10 8.52 13.76
N GLU A 12 2.70 8.65 14.94
CA GLU A 12 2.68 9.91 15.69
C GLU A 12 3.34 11.05 14.91
N THR A 13 4.51 10.79 14.31
CA THR A 13 5.19 11.76 13.43
C THR A 13 4.30 12.17 12.26
N TYR A 14 3.60 11.20 11.64
CA TYR A 14 2.66 11.50 10.56
C TYR A 14 1.50 12.38 11.02
N LEU A 15 0.91 12.08 12.18
CA LEU A 15 -0.21 12.81 12.75
C LEU A 15 0.18 14.24 13.10
N ILE A 16 1.31 14.45 13.81
CA ILE A 16 1.83 15.78 14.16
C ILE A 16 1.97 16.66 12.92
N ASN A 17 2.54 16.13 11.84
CA ASN A 17 2.72 16.88 10.59
C ASN A 17 1.39 17.17 9.85
N ARG A 18 0.28 16.59 10.27
CA ARG A 18 -1.04 16.74 9.65
C ARG A 18 -2.08 17.43 10.55
N ASP A 19 -1.86 17.52 11.86
CA ASP A 19 -2.84 18.00 12.83
C ASP A 19 -3.41 19.38 12.46
N LYS A 20 -2.57 20.29 11.94
CA LYS A 20 -3.01 21.62 11.50
C LYS A 20 -4.10 21.58 10.42
N TYR A 21 -4.02 20.63 9.49
CA TYR A 21 -4.90 20.57 8.32
C TYR A 21 -5.96 19.46 8.42
N PHE A 22 -5.67 18.42 9.19
CA PHE A 22 -6.50 17.21 9.27
C PHE A 22 -6.59 16.68 10.71
N PRO A 23 -7.10 17.47 11.68
CA PRO A 23 -7.16 17.08 13.10
C PRO A 23 -7.96 15.78 13.31
N HIS A 24 -8.97 15.55 12.50
CA HIS A 24 -9.78 14.31 12.51
C HIS A 24 -8.98 13.02 12.32
N LEU A 25 -7.76 13.08 11.75
CA LEU A 25 -6.90 11.90 11.63
C LEU A 25 -6.52 11.34 12.99
N ARG A 26 -6.10 12.20 13.92
CA ARG A 26 -5.70 11.81 15.28
C ARG A 26 -6.88 11.23 16.06
N GLU A 27 -8.02 11.83 15.95
CA GLU A 27 -9.18 11.49 16.74
C GLU A 27 -9.85 10.18 16.27
N LYS A 28 -9.93 9.96 14.94
CA LYS A 28 -10.88 8.96 14.41
C LYS A 28 -10.40 8.20 13.18
N TYR A 29 -9.55 8.82 12.34
CA TYR A 29 -9.26 8.28 11.02
C TYR A 29 -7.84 7.75 10.89
N ASN A 30 -7.42 7.00 11.91
CA ASN A 30 -6.16 6.26 11.92
C ASN A 30 -6.34 4.84 12.44
N SER A 31 -5.37 3.98 12.16
CA SER A 31 -5.27 2.63 12.72
C SER A 31 -3.83 2.15 12.71
N ARG A 32 -3.57 1.10 13.50
CA ARG A 32 -2.24 0.51 13.65
C ARG A 32 -2.06 -0.72 12.78
N ASP A 33 -2.58 -1.84 13.19
CA ASP A 33 -2.39 -3.11 12.49
C ASP A 33 -3.44 -3.31 11.40
N ILE A 34 -3.00 -3.47 10.15
CA ILE A 34 -3.86 -3.75 9.01
C ILE A 34 -4.63 -5.07 9.19
N LYS A 35 -4.05 -6.05 9.90
CA LYS A 35 -4.68 -7.34 10.16
C LYS A 35 -5.92 -7.22 11.05
N ASP A 36 -5.92 -6.29 11.99
CA ASP A 36 -7.10 -6.01 12.83
C ASP A 36 -8.25 -5.42 12.03
N ILE A 37 -7.91 -4.57 11.04
CA ILE A 37 -8.91 -4.04 10.11
C ILE A 37 -9.54 -5.17 9.30
N ILE A 38 -8.72 -6.06 8.75
CA ILE A 38 -9.19 -7.17 7.90
C ILE A 38 -10.07 -8.14 8.66
N LYS A 39 -9.74 -8.45 9.92
CA LYS A 39 -10.55 -9.28 10.80
C LYS A 39 -11.91 -8.65 11.13
N ASN A 40 -12.00 -7.33 11.15
CA ASN A 40 -13.21 -6.61 11.50
C ASN A 40 -14.16 -6.46 10.28
N LYS A 41 -15.05 -7.41 10.11
CA LYS A 41 -16.03 -7.43 8.99
C LYS A 41 -16.87 -6.14 8.85
N LYS A 42 -17.07 -5.39 9.95
CA LYS A 42 -17.87 -4.15 9.98
C LYS A 42 -17.02 -2.90 9.69
N PHE A 43 -15.70 -3.01 9.66
CA PHE A 43 -14.80 -1.87 9.59
C PHE A 43 -15.14 -0.89 8.44
N PHE A 44 -15.20 -1.38 7.20
CA PHE A 44 -15.46 -0.52 6.04
C PHE A 44 -16.85 0.12 6.07
N ASN A 45 -17.88 -0.62 6.56
CA ASN A 45 -19.21 -0.06 6.69
C ASN A 45 -19.23 1.09 7.71
N ASN A 46 -18.55 0.91 8.84
CA ASN A 46 -18.44 1.93 9.88
C ASN A 46 -17.63 3.13 9.38
N LEU A 47 -16.50 2.88 8.70
CA LEU A 47 -15.67 3.92 8.12
C LEU A 47 -16.46 4.79 7.13
N PHE A 48 -17.20 4.20 6.21
CA PHE A 48 -18.01 4.94 5.23
C PHE A 48 -19.18 5.67 5.88
N LYS A 49 -19.79 5.08 6.91
CA LYS A 49 -20.83 5.77 7.71
C LYS A 49 -20.26 7.00 8.41
N ASN A 50 -19.08 6.86 9.02
CA ASN A 50 -18.40 7.96 9.68
C ASN A 50 -18.03 9.08 8.69
N PHE A 51 -17.45 8.73 7.55
CA PHE A 51 -17.15 9.71 6.50
C PHE A 51 -18.40 10.46 6.02
N LYS A 52 -19.51 9.77 5.83
CA LYS A 52 -20.78 10.41 5.44
C LYS A 52 -21.26 11.39 6.49
N ASN A 53 -21.18 11.03 7.77
CA ASN A 53 -21.62 11.88 8.87
C ASN A 53 -20.71 13.11 9.05
N ASP A 54 -19.40 12.90 9.03
CA ASP A 54 -18.42 13.95 9.36
C ASP A 54 -18.15 14.89 8.17
N PHE A 55 -18.11 14.35 6.95
CA PHE A 55 -17.77 15.14 5.75
C PHE A 55 -18.96 15.40 4.84
N LYS A 56 -20.17 14.95 5.19
CA LYS A 56 -21.40 15.09 4.37
C LYS A 56 -21.26 14.54 2.96
N ARG A 57 -20.33 13.59 2.76
CA ARG A 57 -20.00 12.98 1.48
C ARG A 57 -20.22 11.47 1.52
N ASP A 58 -21.04 10.96 0.61
CA ASP A 58 -21.30 9.51 0.50
C ASP A 58 -20.23 8.84 -0.36
N PHE A 59 -19.20 8.30 0.29
CA PHE A 59 -18.09 7.63 -0.39
C PHE A 59 -18.44 6.29 -1.05
N LYS A 60 -19.61 5.73 -0.77
CA LYS A 60 -20.15 4.60 -1.54
C LYS A 60 -20.57 5.02 -2.95
N LYS A 61 -21.06 6.26 -3.09
CA LYS A 61 -21.48 6.82 -4.38
C LYS A 61 -20.35 7.58 -5.08
N ASN A 62 -19.57 8.33 -4.32
CA ASN A 62 -18.56 9.27 -4.84
C ASN A 62 -17.15 8.68 -4.92
N ASN A 63 -16.96 7.45 -4.45
CA ASN A 63 -15.69 6.71 -4.40
C ASN A 63 -14.53 7.46 -3.70
N ILE A 64 -13.55 6.71 -3.23
CA ILE A 64 -12.27 7.24 -2.76
C ILE A 64 -11.41 7.58 -3.99
N ASP A 65 -10.77 8.74 -3.98
CA ASP A 65 -9.98 9.18 -5.13
C ASP A 65 -8.67 8.39 -5.22
N LEU A 66 -7.95 8.25 -4.11
CA LEU A 66 -6.62 7.63 -4.10
C LEU A 66 -6.41 6.72 -2.88
N LEU A 67 -5.86 5.54 -3.11
CA LEU A 67 -5.30 4.66 -2.09
C LEU A 67 -3.80 4.51 -2.34
N VAL A 68 -2.97 4.86 -1.36
CA VAL A 68 -1.51 4.69 -1.43
C VAL A 68 -1.07 3.64 -0.41
N GLY A 69 -0.16 2.76 -0.82
CA GLY A 69 0.47 1.79 0.08
C GLY A 69 1.93 1.53 -0.27
N GLY A 70 2.79 1.61 0.75
CA GLY A 70 4.20 1.18 0.67
C GLY A 70 4.46 0.10 1.72
N PRO A 71 3.95 -1.12 1.54
CA PRO A 71 4.16 -2.18 2.52
C PRO A 71 5.65 -2.49 2.67
N PRO A 72 6.12 -2.81 3.89
CA PRO A 72 7.53 -3.04 4.16
C PRO A 72 8.12 -4.18 3.31
N CYS A 73 9.38 -3.99 2.92
CA CYS A 73 10.12 -4.84 2.00
C CYS A 73 11.30 -5.55 2.68
N GLN A 74 11.11 -6.04 3.90
CA GLN A 74 12.22 -6.54 4.74
C GLN A 74 13.08 -7.61 4.07
N GLY A 75 12.55 -8.38 3.12
CA GLY A 75 13.29 -9.38 2.35
C GLY A 75 13.82 -8.93 0.98
N PHE A 76 13.51 -7.70 0.53
CA PHE A 76 13.80 -7.25 -0.85
C PHE A 76 14.85 -6.14 -0.94
N SER A 77 15.22 -5.52 0.19
CA SER A 77 16.22 -4.45 0.25
C SER A 77 17.64 -5.01 0.24
N GLY A 78 18.49 -4.51 -0.68
CA GLY A 78 19.92 -4.83 -0.72
C GLY A 78 20.70 -4.45 0.55
N ILE A 79 20.19 -3.51 1.34
CA ILE A 79 20.79 -3.06 2.61
C ILE A 79 20.53 -4.05 3.74
N GLY A 80 19.46 -4.85 3.64
CA GLY A 80 19.10 -5.88 4.63
C GLY A 80 19.70 -7.27 4.37
N ILE A 81 20.58 -7.40 3.39
CA ILE A 81 21.08 -8.69 2.85
C ILE A 81 21.68 -9.61 3.92
N ARG A 82 22.38 -9.07 4.94
CA ARG A 82 23.05 -9.90 5.95
C ARG A 82 22.12 -10.69 6.88
N ARG A 83 20.82 -10.35 6.99
CA ARG A 83 19.85 -11.04 7.84
C ARG A 83 18.85 -11.93 7.09
N SER A 84 18.76 -11.78 5.76
CA SER A 84 17.69 -12.42 4.97
C SER A 84 18.13 -13.67 4.18
N TYR A 85 19.42 -14.05 4.22
CA TYR A 85 19.90 -15.25 3.51
C TYR A 85 19.51 -16.57 4.18
N SER A 86 19.12 -16.54 5.47
CA SER A 86 18.82 -17.75 6.25
C SER A 86 17.33 -18.08 6.39
N VAL A 87 16.44 -17.20 5.91
CA VAL A 87 14.98 -17.41 6.07
C VAL A 87 14.29 -17.33 4.72
N ASP A 88 13.50 -18.33 4.39
CA ASP A 88 12.63 -18.31 3.20
C ASP A 88 11.70 -17.10 3.27
N LYS A 89 11.70 -16.29 2.21
CA LYS A 89 10.89 -15.05 2.15
C LYS A 89 9.38 -15.33 2.20
N VAL A 90 8.98 -16.53 1.84
CA VAL A 90 7.59 -17.03 2.00
C VAL A 90 7.15 -16.98 3.45
N GLN A 91 8.05 -17.22 4.41
CA GLN A 91 7.73 -17.29 5.83
C GLN A 91 7.61 -15.90 6.50
N LEU A 92 8.03 -14.83 5.82
CA LEU A 92 7.96 -13.47 6.39
C LEU A 92 6.57 -12.85 6.15
N PRO A 93 5.74 -12.67 7.20
CA PRO A 93 4.37 -12.14 7.03
C PRO A 93 4.31 -10.78 6.34
N SER A 94 5.35 -9.94 6.51
CA SER A 94 5.45 -8.62 5.87
C SER A 94 5.53 -8.71 4.34
N ASN A 95 6.04 -9.82 3.79
CA ASN A 95 6.17 -10.00 2.35
C ASN A 95 4.82 -10.28 1.67
N HIS A 96 3.78 -10.60 2.43
CA HIS A 96 2.42 -10.87 1.93
C HIS A 96 1.46 -9.68 2.10
N LEU A 97 1.92 -8.54 2.63
CA LEU A 97 1.07 -7.35 2.84
C LEU A 97 0.50 -6.74 1.54
N PHE A 98 1.06 -7.07 0.39
CA PHE A 98 0.46 -6.72 -0.90
C PHE A 98 -0.92 -7.37 -1.10
N GLN A 99 -1.15 -8.56 -0.55
CA GLN A 99 -2.46 -9.23 -0.57
C GLN A 99 -3.47 -8.46 0.28
N ASP A 100 -3.04 -7.95 1.45
CA ASP A 100 -3.86 -7.10 2.29
C ASP A 100 -4.22 -5.79 1.56
N MET A 101 -3.27 -5.18 0.87
CA MET A 101 -3.54 -4.01 0.03
C MET A 101 -4.52 -4.34 -1.11
N ALA A 102 -4.38 -5.49 -1.77
CA ALA A 102 -5.33 -5.93 -2.79
C ALA A 102 -6.75 -6.10 -2.22
N TYR A 103 -6.87 -6.63 -0.99
CA TYR A 103 -8.14 -6.70 -0.28
C TYR A 103 -8.74 -5.31 -0.04
N PHE A 104 -7.94 -4.33 0.38
CA PHE A 104 -8.39 -2.95 0.56
C PHE A 104 -8.85 -2.33 -0.76
N ILE A 105 -8.09 -2.49 -1.85
CA ILE A 105 -8.48 -2.00 -3.18
C ILE A 105 -9.83 -2.59 -3.59
N HIS A 106 -10.01 -3.90 -3.39
CA HIS A 106 -11.27 -4.58 -3.71
C HIS A 106 -12.45 -4.05 -2.87
N LYS A 107 -12.26 -3.74 -1.58
CA LYS A 107 -13.31 -3.23 -0.68
C LYS A 107 -13.63 -1.76 -0.91
N ILE A 108 -12.61 -0.94 -1.10
CA ILE A 108 -12.73 0.52 -1.20
C ILE A 108 -13.06 0.95 -2.64
N LYS A 109 -12.56 0.23 -3.63
CA LYS A 109 -12.67 0.54 -5.07
C LYS A 109 -12.26 1.98 -5.38
N PRO A 110 -11.02 2.41 -5.02
CA PRO A 110 -10.57 3.76 -5.26
C PRO A 110 -10.51 4.06 -6.77
N LYS A 111 -10.57 5.34 -7.16
CA LYS A 111 -10.36 5.72 -8.57
C LYS A 111 -8.96 5.35 -9.04
N VAL A 112 -7.97 5.59 -8.18
CA VAL A 112 -6.56 5.27 -8.42
C VAL A 112 -5.98 4.60 -7.19
N PHE A 113 -5.11 3.62 -7.38
CA PHE A 113 -4.22 3.18 -6.31
C PHE A 113 -2.76 3.27 -6.74
N LEU A 114 -1.89 3.48 -5.75
CA LEU A 114 -0.44 3.52 -5.89
C LEU A 114 0.21 2.57 -4.88
N PHE A 115 0.91 1.56 -5.39
CA PHE A 115 1.77 0.69 -4.60
C PHE A 115 3.22 1.09 -4.83
N GLU A 116 3.99 1.30 -3.77
CA GLU A 116 5.42 1.64 -3.81
C GLU A 116 6.25 0.54 -3.16
N ASN A 117 7.42 0.26 -3.76
CA ASN A 117 8.40 -0.63 -3.14
C ASN A 117 9.82 -0.35 -3.67
N VAL A 118 10.81 -1.04 -3.11
CA VAL A 118 12.22 -0.90 -3.51
C VAL A 118 12.51 -1.60 -4.83
N GLU A 119 13.54 -1.15 -5.57
CA GLU A 119 14.01 -1.77 -6.83
C GLU A 119 14.29 -3.27 -6.69
N GLY A 120 14.83 -3.69 -5.54
CA GLY A 120 15.16 -5.10 -5.28
C GLY A 120 13.99 -6.06 -5.45
N LEU A 121 12.75 -5.57 -5.34
CA LEU A 121 11.53 -6.35 -5.60
C LEU A 121 11.52 -6.95 -7.00
N LEU A 122 11.99 -6.22 -8.01
CA LEU A 122 12.01 -6.68 -9.43
C LEU A 122 12.86 -7.93 -9.66
N ARG A 123 13.75 -8.25 -8.70
CA ARG A 123 14.69 -9.38 -8.81
C ARG A 123 14.51 -10.40 -7.70
N SER A 124 13.53 -10.17 -6.81
CA SER A 124 13.34 -10.98 -5.61
C SER A 124 12.71 -12.34 -5.94
N LYS A 125 13.13 -13.33 -5.16
CA LYS A 125 12.66 -14.71 -5.22
C LYS A 125 12.01 -15.09 -3.90
N TRP A 126 11.02 -16.00 -3.93
CA TRP A 126 10.44 -16.55 -2.72
C TRP A 126 11.42 -17.43 -1.95
N LYS A 127 12.15 -18.28 -2.70
CA LYS A 127 13.16 -19.21 -2.18
C LYS A 127 14.50 -19.00 -2.86
N SER A 128 15.55 -19.53 -2.29
CA SER A 128 16.92 -19.43 -2.84
C SER A 128 17.04 -20.00 -4.25
N ASP A 129 16.35 -21.10 -4.52
CA ASP A 129 16.27 -21.81 -5.80
C ASP A 129 15.15 -21.32 -6.73
N GLY A 130 14.34 -20.33 -6.28
CA GLY A 130 13.22 -19.77 -7.03
C GLY A 130 13.64 -18.94 -8.24
N VAL A 131 12.65 -18.54 -9.04
CA VAL A 131 12.87 -17.75 -10.26
C VAL A 131 13.03 -16.28 -9.94
N LYS A 132 14.02 -15.63 -10.56
CA LYS A 132 14.26 -14.20 -10.39
C LYS A 132 13.07 -13.38 -10.86
N GLY A 133 12.56 -12.54 -9.97
CA GLY A 133 11.41 -11.66 -10.25
C GLY A 133 10.05 -12.28 -9.94
N GLU A 134 9.97 -13.55 -9.51
CA GLU A 134 8.72 -14.25 -9.25
C GLU A 134 7.82 -13.54 -8.23
N ILE A 135 8.41 -12.90 -7.20
CA ILE A 135 7.63 -12.12 -6.22
C ILE A 135 6.96 -10.91 -6.87
N PHE A 136 7.69 -10.20 -7.74
CA PHE A 136 7.13 -9.07 -8.45
C PHE A 136 5.98 -9.48 -9.38
N GLU A 137 6.14 -10.59 -10.09
CA GLU A 137 5.09 -11.14 -10.95
C GLU A 137 3.85 -11.56 -10.15
N ASP A 138 4.03 -12.16 -8.97
CA ASP A 138 2.91 -12.52 -8.09
C ASP A 138 2.15 -11.28 -7.61
N ILE A 139 2.86 -10.22 -7.23
CA ILE A 139 2.27 -8.94 -6.84
C ILE A 139 1.49 -8.34 -8.03
N LEU A 140 2.12 -8.28 -9.18
CA LEU A 140 1.53 -7.71 -10.39
C LEU A 140 0.27 -8.49 -10.80
N ASN A 141 0.33 -9.82 -10.78
CA ASN A 141 -0.79 -10.69 -11.09
C ASN A 141 -1.91 -10.57 -10.05
N THR A 142 -1.57 -10.42 -8.78
CA THR A 142 -2.56 -10.17 -7.71
C THR A 142 -3.35 -8.89 -7.99
N PHE A 143 -2.68 -7.80 -8.35
CA PHE A 143 -3.37 -6.56 -8.69
C PHE A 143 -4.13 -6.63 -10.02
N LYS A 144 -3.59 -7.30 -11.05
CA LYS A 144 -4.27 -7.51 -12.34
C LYS A 144 -5.57 -8.30 -12.23
N ARG A 145 -5.69 -9.17 -11.22
CA ARG A 145 -6.93 -9.92 -10.95
C ARG A 145 -8.04 -9.08 -10.33
N ILE A 146 -7.74 -7.84 -9.88
CA ILE A 146 -8.77 -6.95 -9.33
C ILE A 146 -9.60 -6.40 -10.50
N PRO A 147 -10.93 -6.65 -10.53
CA PRO A 147 -11.75 -6.24 -11.67
C PRO A 147 -11.76 -4.73 -11.87
N SER A 148 -11.82 -4.31 -13.13
CA SER A 148 -12.00 -2.92 -13.54
C SER A 148 -10.78 -2.01 -13.31
N TYR A 149 -9.58 -2.57 -13.13
CA TYR A 149 -8.36 -1.78 -13.06
C TYR A 149 -7.43 -2.03 -14.24
N SER A 150 -6.98 -0.94 -14.85
CA SER A 150 -5.82 -0.94 -15.75
C SER A 150 -4.56 -0.75 -14.92
N ILE A 151 -3.61 -1.69 -15.04
CA ILE A 151 -2.40 -1.72 -14.22
C ILE A 151 -1.19 -1.37 -15.07
N ARG A 152 -0.34 -0.47 -14.55
CA ARG A 152 0.98 -0.13 -15.11
C ARG A 152 1.99 -0.09 -13.99
N TYR A 153 3.26 -0.31 -14.33
CA TYR A 153 4.35 -0.11 -13.38
C TYR A 153 5.53 0.62 -14.02
N LYS A 154 6.34 1.26 -13.20
CA LYS A 154 7.58 1.94 -13.62
C LYS A 154 8.60 1.93 -12.49
N LEU A 155 9.86 1.70 -12.84
CA LEU A 155 11.00 2.00 -11.97
C LEU A 155 11.34 3.49 -12.13
N VAL A 156 11.40 4.20 -11.02
CA VAL A 156 11.60 5.65 -10.94
C VAL A 156 12.81 5.93 -10.06
N TYR A 157 13.67 6.83 -10.48
CA TYR A 157 14.81 7.29 -9.71
C TYR A 157 14.56 8.72 -9.22
N ALA A 158 14.68 8.97 -7.91
CA ALA A 158 14.42 10.30 -7.35
C ALA A 158 15.28 11.40 -7.99
N LYS A 159 16.54 11.08 -8.34
CA LYS A 159 17.48 11.99 -9.02
C LYS A 159 16.94 12.53 -10.35
N ASP A 160 16.11 11.76 -11.06
CA ASP A 160 15.53 12.17 -12.37
C ASP A 160 14.44 13.23 -12.21
N TYR A 161 14.06 13.53 -10.96
CA TYR A 161 13.01 14.48 -10.58
C TYR A 161 13.54 15.63 -9.70
N GLY A 162 14.84 15.94 -9.81
CA GLY A 162 15.46 17.07 -9.09
C GLY A 162 15.80 16.81 -7.64
N VAL A 163 15.68 15.57 -7.15
CA VAL A 163 16.07 15.20 -5.79
C VAL A 163 17.53 14.77 -5.79
N PRO A 164 18.44 15.37 -4.97
CA PRO A 164 19.86 15.01 -4.93
C PRO A 164 20.11 13.67 -4.21
N GLN A 165 19.37 12.63 -4.57
CA GLN A 165 19.48 11.29 -4.01
C GLN A 165 19.24 10.23 -5.08
N ASN A 166 20.15 9.26 -5.17
CA ASN A 166 19.92 8.07 -6.00
C ASN A 166 19.05 7.06 -5.24
N ARG A 167 17.72 7.25 -5.34
CA ARG A 167 16.71 6.42 -4.66
C ARG A 167 15.77 5.78 -5.69
N PRO A 168 16.09 4.57 -6.18
CA PRO A 168 15.20 3.83 -7.08
C PRO A 168 13.99 3.29 -6.32
N ARG A 169 12.79 3.42 -6.94
CA ARG A 169 11.54 2.87 -6.42
C ARG A 169 10.69 2.32 -7.56
N VAL A 170 10.11 1.16 -7.33
CA VAL A 170 9.08 0.58 -8.19
C VAL A 170 7.74 1.11 -7.76
N PHE A 171 7.02 1.70 -8.70
CA PHE A 171 5.62 2.07 -8.53
C PHE A 171 4.75 1.17 -9.39
N ILE A 172 3.67 0.64 -8.79
CA ILE A 172 2.58 0.01 -9.52
C ILE A 172 1.35 0.91 -9.34
N ILE A 173 0.77 1.32 -10.45
CA ILE A 173 -0.41 2.20 -10.47
C ILE A 173 -1.56 1.44 -11.09
N GLY A 174 -2.70 1.47 -10.44
CA GLY A 174 -3.96 0.97 -10.97
C GLY A 174 -4.98 2.07 -11.08
N VAL A 175 -5.56 2.19 -12.26
CA VAL A 175 -6.64 3.15 -12.56
C VAL A 175 -7.94 2.41 -12.79
N ASN A 176 -8.98 2.78 -12.06
CA ASN A 176 -10.29 2.16 -12.21
C ASN A 176 -10.97 2.64 -13.49
N THR A 177 -11.03 1.78 -14.50
CA THR A 177 -11.53 2.11 -15.85
C THR A 177 -13.02 2.41 -15.92
N LYS A 178 -13.79 2.10 -14.86
CA LYS A 178 -15.22 2.44 -14.77
C LYS A 178 -15.46 3.80 -14.13
N LEU A 179 -14.48 4.34 -13.41
CA LEU A 179 -14.60 5.57 -12.61
C LEU A 179 -13.80 6.74 -13.17
N VAL A 180 -12.81 6.46 -13.96
CA VAL A 180 -11.95 7.46 -14.64
C VAL A 180 -12.13 7.25 -16.14
N LYS A 181 -12.67 8.28 -16.78
CA LYS A 181 -12.83 8.36 -18.25
C LYS A 181 -11.64 9.07 -18.87
#